data_b5319ed5f677ce8d82889cbb7b3fb51a
#
_entry.id   b5319ed5f677ce8d82889cbb7b3fb51a
#
_cell.length_a   1.000
_cell.length_b   1.000
_cell.length_c   1.000
_cell.angle_alpha   90.00
_cell.angle_beta   90.00
_cell.angle_gamma   90.00
#
_symmetry.space_group_name_H-M   'P 1'
#
loop_
_entity.id
_entity.type
_entity.pdbx_description
1 polymer ?
#
loop_
_entity_poly.entity_id
_entity_poly.type
_entity_poly.pdbx_seq_one_letter_code
_entity_poly.pdbx_strand_id
1 'polypeptide(L)'
;MQSTKPDKTSAPYGQACVHCVKAKSRCMLRTGGSCERCHRLNKECVPSATLRRRSAKQAKVSKRNQLEDKLDDLVTLIRTQQVAQASERSVDQQVITPSSLDFSPQQTGYTTPCDGGLTESDLHAFREFHLPYFPMIYLPPSMSARELQREKPMLALAIEIVMNKASTQQVQLSERFRTKMAMKLFVDGEKSLDLLLSLLVCMAWSVYFTSGKKFLVMFSATSRSLVSDLRVDRTRFPSWCPSIAPGCEEGIEQSNESRRTLLACYAMTAIISLTFNSDIIAWSPQLEENCAKLAQARETEGDEILIAIVFISRICLQATEVHRYLADNNGGHVSMHIKPLKDKLELFKATLSDEQRSHTTVNAYLCAAAIAIHELAIFHPPTVATPFNSALDHKRIGYLTNCLQACQDYTESYLNSDMIYVTTASGLLFSYCLKTLHKLSTLQDFMWDTTIAKQTVDVVGLLERCAGSAEESNARLKEQTGEDSVYLKAARTLREMAPNWRVAVAHEPSSNGDATTVETWPAVDHMDLSLLDFSGDFWLNAPFDV
;
A
#
# COMPACT_ATOMS: atom_id res chain seq x y z
N MET A 1 10.81 66.94 -7.73
CA MET A 1 11.03 66.52 -6.33
C MET A 1 10.71 65.06 -6.19
N GLN A 2 11.70 64.18 -6.27
CA GLN A 2 11.57 62.73 -6.12
C GLN A 2 11.58 62.39 -4.63
N SER A 3 10.51 61.82 -4.11
CA SER A 3 10.37 61.32 -2.74
C SER A 3 11.07 59.97 -2.63
N THR A 4 12.24 59.92 -2.04
CA THR A 4 12.94 58.69 -1.68
C THR A 4 12.25 58.05 -0.47
N LYS A 5 11.67 56.86 -0.66
CA LYS A 5 11.14 56.02 0.44
C LYS A 5 12.33 55.52 1.28
N PRO A 6 12.29 55.64 2.62
CA PRO A 6 13.37 55.13 3.47
C PRO A 6 13.39 53.59 3.46
N ASP A 7 14.59 53.04 3.30
CA ASP A 7 14.87 51.60 3.34
C ASP A 7 14.48 51.03 4.72
N LYS A 8 13.49 50.13 4.74
CA LYS A 8 12.99 49.43 5.93
C LYS A 8 13.71 48.10 6.08
N THR A 9 14.74 48.05 6.93
CA THR A 9 15.48 46.83 7.23
C THR A 9 14.89 46.08 8.41
N SER A 10 14.71 44.76 8.27
CA SER A 10 14.27 43.90 9.38
C SER A 10 15.41 43.68 10.37
N ALA A 11 15.11 43.66 11.68
CA ALA A 11 16.11 43.35 12.69
C ALA A 11 16.73 41.97 12.44
N PRO A 12 18.06 41.82 12.58
CA PRO A 12 18.74 40.54 12.45
C PRO A 12 18.17 39.47 13.40
N TYR A 13 18.39 38.18 13.08
CA TYR A 13 17.88 37.07 13.88
C TYR A 13 18.40 37.14 15.32
N GLY A 14 17.48 37.15 16.29
CA GLY A 14 17.80 37.27 17.72
C GLY A 14 17.90 38.70 18.28
N GLN A 15 17.78 39.76 17.46
CA GLN A 15 17.88 41.16 17.87
C GLN A 15 16.53 41.91 17.86
N ALA A 16 15.43 41.21 17.80
CA ALA A 16 14.10 41.81 17.86
C ALA A 16 13.80 42.37 19.27
N CYS A 17 13.05 43.49 19.36
CA CYS A 17 12.68 44.08 20.64
C CYS A 17 11.70 43.22 21.41
N VAL A 18 11.65 43.36 22.74
CA VAL A 18 10.79 42.59 23.67
C VAL A 18 9.32 42.59 23.24
N HIS A 19 8.79 43.74 22.79
CA HIS A 19 7.39 43.84 22.36
C HIS A 19 7.09 43.13 21.05
N CYS A 20 8.02 43.10 20.09
CA CYS A 20 7.86 42.33 18.85
C CYS A 20 8.04 40.84 19.08
N VAL A 21 8.92 40.40 19.97
CA VAL A 21 9.09 39.00 20.38
C VAL A 21 7.81 38.47 21.06
N LYS A 22 7.27 39.21 22.05
CA LYS A 22 6.02 38.83 22.72
C LYS A 22 4.83 38.74 21.76
N ALA A 23 4.76 39.61 20.75
CA ALA A 23 3.70 39.65 19.78
C ALA A 23 3.93 38.75 18.55
N LYS A 24 5.00 37.96 18.53
CA LYS A 24 5.41 37.08 17.38
C LYS A 24 5.37 37.79 16.03
N SER A 25 5.72 39.10 15.99
CA SER A 25 5.70 39.92 14.77
C SER A 25 7.10 40.34 14.35
N ARG A 26 7.32 40.63 13.06
CA ARG A 26 8.61 41.10 12.53
C ARG A 26 8.96 42.46 13.13
N CYS A 27 10.20 42.61 13.61
CA CYS A 27 10.72 43.84 14.15
C CYS A 27 11.42 44.61 13.01
N MET A 28 10.79 45.69 12.49
CA MET A 28 11.30 46.54 11.41
C MET A 28 11.99 47.74 12.04
N LEU A 29 13.29 47.89 11.78
CA LEU A 29 14.09 49.01 12.33
C LEU A 29 13.83 50.31 11.54
N ARG A 30 13.86 51.44 12.27
CA ARG A 30 13.79 52.81 11.71
C ARG A 30 15.11 53.55 11.99
N THR A 31 15.44 54.48 11.14
CA THR A 31 16.51 55.48 11.39
C THR A 31 16.07 56.38 12.56
N GLY A 32 16.46 56.03 13.80
CA GLY A 32 16.02 56.74 15.02
C GLY A 32 15.90 55.87 16.26
N GLY A 33 16.40 54.60 16.23
CA GLY A 33 16.60 53.76 17.42
C GLY A 33 15.41 52.95 17.91
N SER A 34 14.16 53.22 17.45
CA SER A 34 12.97 52.45 17.81
C SER A 34 12.41 51.68 16.58
N CYS A 35 11.82 50.49 16.78
CA CYS A 35 11.16 49.78 15.67
C CYS A 35 9.82 50.45 15.31
N GLU A 36 9.38 50.23 14.06
CA GLU A 36 8.19 50.86 13.50
C GLU A 36 6.91 50.52 14.32
N ARG A 37 6.81 49.30 14.84
CA ARG A 37 5.65 48.89 15.66
C ARG A 37 5.64 49.56 17.03
N CYS A 38 6.79 49.61 17.72
CA CYS A 38 6.87 50.28 19.01
C CYS A 38 6.63 51.78 18.88
N HIS A 39 7.13 52.43 17.85
CA HIS A 39 6.87 53.83 17.55
C HIS A 39 5.37 54.07 17.29
N ARG A 40 4.72 53.26 16.44
CA ARG A 40 3.29 53.43 16.16
C ARG A 40 2.39 53.23 17.41
N LEU A 41 2.82 52.35 18.33
CA LEU A 41 2.08 52.03 19.54
C LEU A 41 2.51 52.89 20.75
N ASN A 42 3.35 53.86 20.53
CA ASN A 42 3.92 54.76 21.56
C ASN A 42 4.53 54.00 22.75
N LYS A 43 5.28 52.89 22.48
CA LYS A 43 5.89 52.03 23.49
C LYS A 43 7.42 52.13 23.39
N GLU A 44 8.09 52.07 24.55
CA GLU A 44 9.55 52.05 24.61
C GLU A 44 10.07 50.78 23.90
N CYS A 45 11.05 50.98 22.99
CA CYS A 45 11.59 49.89 22.18
C CYS A 45 12.89 49.33 22.80
N VAL A 46 12.76 48.39 23.74
CA VAL A 46 13.88 47.80 24.45
C VAL A 46 14.33 46.51 23.74
N PRO A 47 15.65 46.34 23.43
CA PRO A 47 16.18 45.10 22.86
C PRO A 47 15.89 43.88 23.75
N SER A 48 15.57 42.71 23.18
CA SER A 48 15.37 41.50 23.95
C SER A 48 16.73 40.90 24.37
N ALA A 49 16.97 40.82 25.68
CA ALA A 49 18.20 40.22 26.25
C ALA A 49 18.19 38.66 26.19
N THR A 50 17.12 38.03 25.74
CA THR A 50 17.02 36.56 25.65
C THR A 50 17.51 36.03 24.30
N LEU A 51 18.80 35.70 24.26
CA LEU A 51 19.34 34.78 23.25
C LEU A 51 18.65 33.43 23.38
N ARG A 52 17.75 33.08 22.46
CA ARG A 52 17.16 31.77 22.36
C ARG A 52 18.25 30.75 21.98
N ARG A 53 18.98 30.20 22.98
CA ARG A 53 19.80 29.00 22.79
C ARG A 53 18.90 27.84 22.36
N ARG A 54 19.23 27.24 21.22
CA ARG A 54 18.66 25.96 20.79
C ARG A 54 18.98 24.87 21.83
N SER A 55 18.05 24.56 22.73
CA SER A 55 18.18 23.47 23.71
C SER A 55 17.69 22.12 23.19
N ALA A 56 17.95 21.78 21.95
CA ALA A 56 17.47 20.53 21.33
C ALA A 56 18.57 19.48 21.11
N LYS A 57 19.82 19.68 21.60
CA LYS A 57 20.91 18.73 21.36
C LYS A 57 21.38 17.90 22.58
N GLN A 58 21.05 18.27 23.81
CA GLN A 58 21.60 17.57 24.97
C GLN A 58 20.92 16.23 25.32
N ALA A 59 19.64 16.01 25.00
CA ALA A 59 18.97 14.74 25.28
C ALA A 59 19.34 13.59 24.30
N LYS A 60 19.86 13.91 23.11
CA LYS A 60 20.29 12.89 22.13
C LYS A 60 21.73 12.39 22.35
N VAL A 61 22.58 13.19 22.95
CA VAL A 61 24.00 12.81 23.20
C VAL A 61 24.08 11.76 24.30
N SER A 62 23.27 11.86 25.35
CA SER A 62 23.26 10.88 26.46
C SER A 62 22.78 9.48 26.04
N LYS A 63 21.79 9.37 25.14
CA LYS A 63 21.34 8.07 24.63
C LYS A 63 22.33 7.42 23.65
N ARG A 64 23.08 8.23 22.94
CA ARG A 64 24.11 7.73 22.03
C ARG A 64 25.30 7.15 22.78
N ASN A 65 25.77 7.83 23.82
CA ASN A 65 26.86 7.34 24.65
C ASN A 65 26.46 6.04 25.40
N GLN A 66 25.21 5.93 25.89
CA GLN A 66 24.69 4.68 26.50
C GLN A 66 24.58 3.52 25.49
N LEU A 67 24.36 3.80 24.22
CA LEU A 67 24.34 2.79 23.15
C LEU A 67 25.76 2.39 22.75
N GLU A 68 26.68 3.32 22.71
CA GLU A 68 28.11 3.06 22.45
C GLU A 68 28.72 2.21 23.59
N ASP A 69 28.44 2.53 24.86
CA ASP A 69 28.87 1.73 26.01
C ASP A 69 28.31 0.28 25.96
N LYS A 70 27.03 0.12 25.60
CA LYS A 70 26.43 -1.23 25.45
C LYS A 70 26.98 -2.02 24.27
N LEU A 71 27.38 -1.33 23.19
CA LEU A 71 28.05 -1.97 22.05
C LEU A 71 29.44 -2.45 22.43
N ASP A 72 30.20 -1.66 23.18
CA ASP A 72 31.52 -2.04 23.67
C ASP A 72 31.46 -3.22 24.65
N ASP A 73 30.45 -3.25 25.53
CA ASP A 73 30.20 -4.39 26.42
C ASP A 73 29.88 -5.66 25.63
N LEU A 74 29.05 -5.59 24.60
CA LEU A 74 28.72 -6.73 23.72
C LEU A 74 29.94 -7.22 22.93
N VAL A 75 30.74 -6.31 22.39
CA VAL A 75 31.99 -6.65 21.68
C VAL A 75 32.99 -7.34 22.60
N THR A 76 33.06 -6.90 23.87
CA THR A 76 33.92 -7.50 24.89
C THR A 76 33.42 -8.90 25.26
N LEU A 77 32.12 -9.12 25.41
CA LEU A 77 31.51 -10.42 25.63
C LEU A 77 31.75 -11.41 24.50
N ILE A 78 31.63 -10.96 23.25
CA ILE A 78 31.89 -11.79 22.07
C ILE A 78 33.39 -12.17 22.01
N ARG A 79 34.30 -11.24 22.30
CA ARG A 79 35.74 -11.53 22.35
C ARG A 79 36.10 -12.51 23.46
N THR A 80 35.49 -12.39 24.65
CA THR A 80 35.72 -13.34 25.74
C THR A 80 35.16 -14.73 25.44
N GLN A 81 34.03 -14.84 24.74
CA GLN A 81 33.51 -16.13 24.26
C GLN A 81 34.40 -16.76 23.20
N GLN A 82 34.93 -15.96 22.26
CA GLN A 82 35.88 -16.46 21.27
C GLN A 82 37.21 -16.93 21.87
N VAL A 83 37.71 -16.25 22.89
CA VAL A 83 38.92 -16.66 23.62
C VAL A 83 38.67 -17.94 24.43
N ALA A 84 37.48 -18.10 25.04
CA ALA A 84 37.11 -19.32 25.74
C ALA A 84 36.99 -20.53 24.80
N GLN A 85 36.46 -20.35 23.61
CA GLN A 85 36.38 -21.40 22.58
C GLN A 85 37.73 -21.71 21.90
N ALA A 86 38.67 -20.76 21.89
CA ALA A 86 40.03 -20.98 21.41
C ALA A 86 40.90 -21.74 22.38
N SER A 87 40.60 -21.73 23.70
CA SER A 87 41.34 -22.52 24.72
C SER A 87 41.03 -24.00 24.75
N GLU A 88 39.94 -24.44 24.09
CA GLU A 88 39.61 -25.89 24.02
C GLU A 88 40.15 -26.59 22.72
N ARG A 89 40.85 -25.86 21.88
CA ARG A 89 41.45 -26.40 20.66
C ARG A 89 42.91 -26.05 20.50
N SER A 90 43.72 -26.51 21.42
CA SER A 90 45.16 -26.51 21.27
C SER A 90 45.70 -27.92 21.33
N VAL A 91 45.84 -28.59 20.17
CA VAL A 91 46.96 -29.48 19.84
C VAL A 91 47.12 -29.46 18.32
N ASP A 92 48.36 -29.19 17.92
CA ASP A 92 49.06 -29.30 16.64
C ASP A 92 49.17 -28.12 15.71
N GLN A 93 50.41 -27.80 15.60
CA GLN A 93 51.16 -26.78 14.88
C GLN A 93 50.95 -26.73 13.35
N GLN A 94 50.97 -25.55 12.77
CA GLN A 94 52.08 -25.08 11.92
C GLN A 94 51.95 -23.59 11.52
N VAL A 95 53.07 -22.90 11.60
CA VAL A 95 53.30 -21.48 11.30
C VAL A 95 53.27 -21.24 9.79
N ILE A 96 52.46 -20.27 9.30
CA ILE A 96 52.69 -19.56 8.04
C ILE A 96 52.27 -18.09 8.18
N THR A 97 53.15 -17.20 7.74
CA THR A 97 53.15 -15.75 7.73
C THR A 97 52.01 -15.13 6.88
N PRO A 98 51.57 -13.90 7.21
CA PRO A 98 50.45 -13.26 6.50
C PRO A 98 50.92 -12.51 5.24
N SER A 99 50.28 -12.78 4.13
CA SER A 99 50.36 -11.97 2.90
C SER A 99 48.93 -11.76 2.36
N SER A 100 48.65 -10.50 2.09
CA SER A 100 47.57 -9.96 1.22
C SER A 100 46.12 -10.37 1.49
N LEU A 101 45.36 -9.33 1.86
CA LEU A 101 43.88 -9.31 1.94
C LEU A 101 43.28 -9.46 0.53
N ASP A 102 42.87 -10.67 0.18
CA ASP A 102 41.95 -10.95 -0.90
C ASP A 102 40.55 -11.18 -0.29
N PHE A 103 39.66 -10.21 -0.51
CA PHE A 103 38.25 -10.35 -0.18
C PHE A 103 37.57 -11.23 -1.25
N SER A 104 37.66 -12.52 -1.09
CA SER A 104 36.75 -13.47 -1.76
C SER A 104 35.56 -13.72 -0.83
N PRO A 105 34.31 -13.58 -1.28
CA PRO A 105 33.17 -13.94 -0.47
C PRO A 105 33.17 -15.44 -0.23
N GLN A 106 33.35 -15.85 1.03
CA GLN A 106 33.16 -17.24 1.42
C GLN A 106 31.70 -17.62 1.13
N GLN A 107 31.53 -18.42 0.10
CA GLN A 107 30.35 -19.23 -0.11
C GLN A 107 30.22 -20.17 1.08
N THR A 108 29.31 -19.85 2.00
CA THR A 108 28.78 -20.86 2.92
C THR A 108 28.02 -21.87 2.06
N GLY A 109 28.66 -22.99 1.83
CA GLY A 109 28.11 -24.09 1.06
C GLY A 109 26.92 -24.71 1.81
N TYR A 110 25.74 -24.32 1.42
CA TYR A 110 24.57 -25.19 1.47
C TYR A 110 24.30 -25.62 0.04
N THR A 111 25.04 -26.62 -0.41
CA THR A 111 24.74 -27.35 -1.62
C THR A 111 23.66 -28.36 -1.31
N THR A 112 22.42 -27.98 -1.46
CA THR A 112 21.40 -28.88 -1.99
C THR A 112 21.04 -28.37 -3.37
N PRO A 113 21.10 -29.22 -4.41
CA PRO A 113 20.78 -28.78 -5.77
C PRO A 113 19.28 -28.61 -5.91
N CYS A 114 18.76 -27.39 -5.69
CA CYS A 114 17.50 -26.95 -6.27
C CYS A 114 17.83 -26.45 -7.70
N ASP A 115 18.27 -27.37 -8.55
CA ASP A 115 18.51 -27.13 -9.98
C ASP A 115 17.24 -27.38 -10.83
N GLY A 116 16.07 -27.06 -10.26
CA GLY A 116 14.80 -27.07 -10.95
C GLY A 116 14.29 -25.65 -11.09
N GLY A 117 14.71 -24.93 -12.11
CA GLY A 117 14.08 -23.68 -12.50
C GLY A 117 12.64 -23.92 -12.97
N LEU A 118 11.90 -22.84 -13.29
CA LEU A 118 10.54 -22.90 -13.83
C LEU A 118 10.40 -23.96 -14.93
N THR A 119 9.49 -24.91 -14.74
CA THR A 119 9.23 -25.98 -15.73
C THR A 119 8.17 -25.56 -16.76
N GLU A 120 8.09 -26.25 -17.89
CA GLU A 120 7.04 -26.01 -18.90
C GLU A 120 5.64 -26.29 -18.32
N SER A 121 5.52 -27.31 -17.46
CA SER A 121 4.27 -27.62 -16.78
C SER A 121 3.83 -26.49 -15.84
N ASP A 122 4.78 -25.90 -15.09
CA ASP A 122 4.46 -24.78 -14.19
C ASP A 122 4.05 -23.54 -14.98
N LEU A 123 4.76 -23.24 -16.07
CA LEU A 123 4.41 -22.10 -16.92
C LEU A 123 3.04 -22.27 -17.57
N HIS A 124 2.71 -23.49 -18.01
CA HIS A 124 1.37 -23.80 -18.55
C HIS A 124 0.29 -23.63 -17.47
N ALA A 125 0.49 -24.23 -16.29
CA ALA A 125 -0.44 -24.13 -15.18
C ALA A 125 -0.58 -22.68 -14.67
N PHE A 126 0.49 -21.88 -14.68
CA PHE A 126 0.41 -20.46 -14.36
C PHE A 126 -0.47 -19.69 -15.34
N ARG A 127 -0.34 -19.95 -16.65
CA ARG A 127 -1.19 -19.35 -17.69
C ARG A 127 -2.66 -19.76 -17.53
N GLU A 128 -2.92 -21.02 -17.25
CA GLU A 128 -4.26 -21.57 -17.19
C GLU A 128 -5.02 -21.18 -15.92
N PHE A 129 -4.35 -21.20 -14.75
CA PHE A 129 -5.04 -21.07 -13.47
C PHE A 129 -4.79 -19.73 -12.74
N HIS A 130 -3.65 -19.06 -12.96
CA HIS A 130 -3.31 -17.84 -12.25
C HIS A 130 -3.55 -16.58 -13.08
N LEU A 131 -3.19 -16.56 -14.34
CA LEU A 131 -3.38 -15.39 -15.21
C LEU A 131 -4.84 -14.96 -15.37
N PRO A 132 -5.87 -15.85 -15.37
CA PRO A 132 -7.26 -15.39 -15.38
C PRO A 132 -7.63 -14.50 -14.20
N TYR A 133 -7.00 -14.68 -13.03
CA TYR A 133 -7.20 -13.80 -11.87
C TYR A 133 -6.32 -12.55 -11.91
N PHE A 134 -5.30 -12.54 -12.75
CA PHE A 134 -4.35 -11.43 -12.89
C PHE A 134 -4.02 -11.13 -14.36
N PRO A 135 -4.99 -10.68 -15.17
CA PRO A 135 -4.81 -10.43 -16.60
C PRO A 135 -3.99 -9.15 -16.88
N MET A 136 -2.98 -8.90 -16.05
CA MET A 136 -2.14 -7.71 -16.11
C MET A 136 -0.77 -7.99 -16.73
N ILE A 137 -0.45 -9.27 -16.97
CA ILE A 137 0.79 -9.74 -17.60
C ILE A 137 0.41 -10.62 -18.79
N TYR A 138 1.10 -10.42 -19.89
CA TYR A 138 0.95 -11.30 -21.06
C TYR A 138 2.16 -12.19 -21.23
N LEU A 139 1.91 -13.50 -21.28
CA LEU A 139 2.89 -14.54 -21.55
C LEU A 139 2.47 -15.28 -22.81
N PRO A 140 3.07 -14.99 -23.99
CA PRO A 140 2.69 -15.62 -25.24
C PRO A 140 2.65 -17.16 -25.12
N PRO A 141 1.63 -17.83 -25.70
CA PRO A 141 1.55 -19.30 -25.66
C PRO A 141 2.77 -19.98 -26.28
N SER A 142 3.43 -19.32 -27.24
CA SER A 142 4.64 -19.80 -27.91
C SER A 142 5.91 -19.70 -27.07
N MET A 143 5.92 -18.88 -26.01
CA MET A 143 7.10 -18.68 -25.15
C MET A 143 7.29 -19.89 -24.24
N SER A 144 8.43 -20.56 -24.34
CA SER A 144 8.82 -21.66 -23.47
C SER A 144 9.35 -21.17 -22.11
N ALA A 145 9.35 -22.04 -21.11
CA ALA A 145 9.93 -21.73 -19.79
C ALA A 145 11.41 -21.39 -19.88
N ARG A 146 12.14 -22.06 -20.76
CA ARG A 146 13.57 -21.80 -21.02
C ARG A 146 13.80 -20.42 -21.65
N GLU A 147 12.97 -20.02 -22.58
CA GLU A 147 13.03 -18.66 -23.17
C GLU A 147 12.71 -17.59 -22.13
N LEU A 148 11.66 -17.80 -21.33
CA LEU A 148 11.31 -16.88 -20.25
C LEU A 148 12.44 -16.74 -19.24
N GLN A 149 13.08 -17.83 -18.83
CA GLN A 149 14.25 -17.80 -17.93
C GLN A 149 15.44 -17.04 -18.51
N ARG A 150 15.65 -17.12 -19.84
CA ARG A 150 16.73 -16.41 -20.52
C ARG A 150 16.44 -14.92 -20.67
N GLU A 151 15.22 -14.56 -21.08
CA GLU A 151 14.85 -13.18 -21.43
C GLU A 151 14.39 -12.37 -20.22
N LYS A 152 13.68 -13.01 -19.28
CA LYS A 152 13.12 -12.39 -18.10
C LYS A 152 13.35 -13.26 -16.84
N PRO A 153 14.62 -13.38 -16.42
CA PRO A 153 15.00 -14.29 -15.34
C PRO A 153 14.37 -13.98 -13.99
N MET A 154 14.06 -12.71 -13.70
CA MET A 154 13.41 -12.32 -12.45
C MET A 154 11.91 -12.64 -12.49
N LEU A 155 11.25 -12.41 -13.61
CA LEU A 155 9.86 -12.81 -13.82
C LEU A 155 9.70 -14.33 -13.75
N ALA A 156 10.60 -15.08 -14.39
CA ALA A 156 10.60 -16.54 -14.32
C ALA A 156 10.74 -17.05 -12.88
N LEU A 157 11.67 -16.46 -12.10
CA LEU A 157 11.83 -16.79 -10.68
C LEU A 157 10.58 -16.42 -9.85
N ALA A 158 9.94 -15.30 -10.15
CA ALA A 158 8.72 -14.91 -9.46
C ALA A 158 7.57 -15.91 -9.73
N ILE A 159 7.42 -16.35 -10.97
CA ILE A 159 6.43 -17.39 -11.34
C ILE A 159 6.78 -18.74 -10.68
N GLU A 160 8.05 -19.13 -10.66
CA GLU A 160 8.53 -20.34 -9.98
C GLU A 160 8.13 -20.35 -8.49
N ILE A 161 8.24 -19.21 -7.80
CA ILE A 161 7.82 -19.07 -6.39
C ILE A 161 6.32 -19.29 -6.23
N VAL A 162 5.50 -18.70 -7.11
CA VAL A 162 4.03 -18.85 -7.05
C VAL A 162 3.61 -20.28 -7.34
N MET A 163 4.29 -20.95 -8.27
CA MET A 163 3.98 -22.32 -8.67
C MET A 163 4.54 -23.38 -7.73
N ASN A 164 5.51 -23.01 -6.88
CA ASN A 164 6.08 -23.94 -5.92
C ASN A 164 5.06 -24.23 -4.81
N LYS A 165 4.73 -25.51 -4.62
CA LYS A 165 3.71 -25.95 -3.66
C LYS A 165 4.30 -26.25 -2.28
N ALA A 166 5.62 -26.51 -2.18
CA ALA A 166 6.30 -26.82 -0.92
C ALA A 166 6.70 -25.53 -0.21
N SER A 167 6.15 -25.31 0.99
CA SER A 167 6.36 -24.09 1.78
C SER A 167 7.81 -23.81 2.09
N THR A 168 8.59 -24.85 2.43
CA THR A 168 10.02 -24.74 2.74
C THR A 168 10.83 -24.23 1.55
N GLN A 169 10.59 -24.78 0.36
CA GLN A 169 11.25 -24.35 -0.87
C GLN A 169 10.81 -22.96 -1.30
N GLN A 170 9.51 -22.66 -1.14
CA GLN A 170 8.93 -21.35 -1.44
C GLN A 170 9.59 -20.23 -0.62
N VAL A 171 9.85 -20.45 0.67
CA VAL A 171 10.57 -19.51 1.52
C VAL A 171 12.00 -19.28 1.01
N GLN A 172 12.74 -20.34 0.70
CA GLN A 172 14.11 -20.23 0.17
C GLN A 172 14.17 -19.48 -1.16
N LEU A 173 13.27 -19.81 -2.09
CA LEU A 173 13.17 -19.13 -3.38
C LEU A 173 12.80 -17.64 -3.20
N SER A 174 11.90 -17.32 -2.26
CA SER A 174 11.51 -15.93 -1.98
C SER A 174 12.66 -15.12 -1.38
N GLU A 175 13.52 -15.70 -0.56
CA GLU A 175 14.75 -15.06 -0.06
C GLU A 175 15.77 -14.84 -1.18
N ARG A 176 15.97 -15.84 -2.03
CA ARG A 176 16.80 -15.73 -3.22
C ARG A 176 16.30 -14.62 -4.16
N PHE A 177 14.98 -14.52 -4.35
CA PHE A 177 14.37 -13.48 -5.16
C PHE A 177 14.67 -12.09 -4.59
N ARG A 178 14.40 -11.87 -3.28
CA ARG A 178 14.65 -10.57 -2.61
C ARG A 178 16.12 -10.17 -2.68
N THR A 179 17.03 -11.10 -2.46
CA THR A 179 18.48 -10.87 -2.56
C THR A 179 18.87 -10.47 -3.98
N LYS A 180 18.43 -11.22 -4.99
CA LYS A 180 18.70 -10.90 -6.41
C LYS A 180 18.09 -9.54 -6.80
N MET A 181 16.86 -9.26 -6.37
CA MET A 181 16.19 -7.98 -6.62
C MET A 181 16.99 -6.82 -6.02
N ALA A 182 17.44 -6.94 -4.77
CA ALA A 182 18.26 -5.93 -4.12
C ALA A 182 19.60 -5.70 -4.81
N MET A 183 20.30 -6.78 -5.20
CA MET A 183 21.56 -6.68 -5.95
C MET A 183 21.35 -5.95 -7.28
N LYS A 184 20.40 -6.39 -8.09
CA LYS A 184 20.12 -5.78 -9.40
C LYS A 184 19.73 -4.32 -9.30
N LEU A 185 18.85 -3.96 -8.37
CA LEU A 185 18.35 -2.58 -8.21
C LEU A 185 19.40 -1.64 -7.61
N PHE A 186 20.06 -2.03 -6.51
CA PHE A 186 20.86 -1.11 -5.70
C PHE A 186 22.37 -1.24 -5.92
N VAL A 187 22.85 -2.40 -6.36
CA VAL A 187 24.30 -2.61 -6.62
C VAL A 187 24.58 -2.43 -8.11
N ASP A 188 23.84 -3.15 -8.97
CA ASP A 188 24.06 -3.11 -10.42
C ASP A 188 23.40 -1.89 -11.08
N GLY A 189 22.42 -1.26 -10.39
CA GLY A 189 21.65 -0.13 -10.94
C GLY A 189 20.78 -0.52 -12.14
N GLU A 190 20.41 -1.82 -12.26
CA GLU A 190 19.62 -2.33 -13.37
C GLU A 190 18.20 -1.77 -13.35
N LYS A 191 17.72 -1.39 -14.54
CA LYS A 191 16.36 -0.90 -14.78
C LYS A 191 15.81 -1.65 -15.99
N SER A 192 14.89 -2.57 -15.74
CA SER A 192 14.33 -3.42 -16.80
C SER A 192 12.84 -3.69 -16.57
N LEU A 193 12.13 -4.02 -17.65
CA LEU A 193 10.75 -4.50 -17.56
C LEU A 193 10.67 -5.86 -16.83
N ASP A 194 11.72 -6.67 -16.87
CA ASP A 194 11.80 -7.93 -16.14
C ASP A 194 11.65 -7.71 -14.63
N LEU A 195 12.37 -6.73 -14.07
CA LEU A 195 12.26 -6.35 -12.66
C LEU A 195 10.85 -5.85 -12.33
N LEU A 196 10.26 -5.03 -13.20
CA LEU A 196 8.95 -4.45 -12.96
C LEU A 196 7.83 -5.50 -13.05
N LEU A 197 7.88 -6.40 -14.05
CA LEU A 197 6.95 -7.52 -14.19
C LEU A 197 7.06 -8.50 -13.01
N SER A 198 8.27 -8.79 -12.56
CA SER A 198 8.49 -9.64 -11.39
C SER A 198 7.90 -9.03 -10.11
N LEU A 199 8.00 -7.71 -9.92
CA LEU A 199 7.34 -7.00 -8.81
C LEU A 199 5.82 -7.05 -8.91
N LEU A 200 5.23 -7.01 -10.11
CA LEU A 200 3.79 -7.19 -10.31
C LEU A 200 3.34 -8.57 -9.83
N VAL A 201 4.07 -9.64 -10.19
CA VAL A 201 3.78 -11.00 -9.68
C VAL A 201 3.93 -11.07 -8.15
N CYS A 202 4.98 -10.43 -7.59
CA CYS A 202 5.15 -10.36 -6.14
C CYS A 202 3.99 -9.65 -5.44
N MET A 203 3.48 -8.56 -6.01
CA MET A 203 2.33 -7.85 -5.46
C MET A 203 1.05 -8.65 -5.62
N ALA A 204 0.88 -9.36 -6.74
CA ALA A 204 -0.30 -10.18 -7.01
C ALA A 204 -0.43 -11.37 -6.04
N TRP A 205 0.66 -11.99 -5.65
CA TRP A 205 0.68 -13.13 -4.72
C TRP A 205 1.68 -12.92 -3.58
N SER A 206 1.58 -11.77 -2.91
CA SER A 206 2.56 -11.32 -1.92
C SER A 206 2.76 -12.30 -0.76
N VAL A 207 1.75 -13.10 -0.44
CA VAL A 207 1.79 -14.14 0.59
C VAL A 207 2.96 -15.11 0.43
N TYR A 208 3.37 -15.40 -0.80
CA TYR A 208 4.48 -16.31 -1.09
C TYR A 208 5.87 -15.64 -1.02
N PHE A 209 5.94 -14.31 -0.99
CA PHE A 209 7.20 -13.56 -1.06
C PHE A 209 7.64 -12.92 0.26
N THR A 210 6.80 -12.89 1.26
CA THR A 210 7.02 -12.03 2.43
C THR A 210 7.64 -12.73 3.63
N SER A 211 7.52 -14.07 3.75
CA SER A 211 8.07 -14.86 4.87
C SER A 211 7.88 -14.18 6.24
N GLY A 212 6.68 -13.68 6.52
CA GLY A 212 6.42 -12.99 7.77
C GLY A 212 6.77 -11.51 7.83
N LYS A 213 7.22 -10.86 6.75
CA LYS A 213 7.61 -9.44 6.72
C LYS A 213 6.68 -8.61 5.82
N LYS A 214 6.44 -7.35 6.21
CA LYS A 214 5.57 -6.43 5.46
C LYS A 214 6.30 -5.80 4.28
N PHE A 215 6.25 -6.41 3.09
CA PHE A 215 6.94 -5.90 1.91
C PHE A 215 6.03 -5.30 0.83
N LEU A 216 4.71 -5.44 0.93
CA LEU A 216 3.80 -5.05 -0.13
C LEU A 216 3.89 -3.55 -0.49
N VAL A 217 3.88 -2.67 0.52
CA VAL A 217 4.04 -1.21 0.32
C VAL A 217 5.41 -0.88 -0.27
N MET A 218 6.47 -1.59 0.16
CA MET A 218 7.82 -1.43 -0.39
C MET A 218 7.88 -1.88 -1.85
N PHE A 219 7.27 -3.00 -2.22
CA PHE A 219 7.19 -3.45 -3.61
C PHE A 219 6.41 -2.46 -4.47
N SER A 220 5.29 -1.91 -3.95
CA SER A 220 4.54 -0.84 -4.60
C SER A 220 5.39 0.42 -4.81
N ALA A 221 6.12 0.88 -3.80
CA ALA A 221 7.00 2.04 -3.91
C ALA A 221 8.16 1.81 -4.90
N THR A 222 8.76 0.61 -4.90
CA THR A 222 9.82 0.23 -5.81
C THR A 222 9.32 0.17 -7.26
N SER A 223 8.13 -0.39 -7.50
CA SER A 223 7.55 -0.42 -8.85
C SER A 223 7.25 0.98 -9.38
N ARG A 224 6.75 1.90 -8.54
CA ARG A 224 6.57 3.32 -8.94
C ARG A 224 7.90 3.99 -9.30
N SER A 225 8.96 3.74 -8.53
CA SER A 225 10.29 4.25 -8.83
C SER A 225 10.83 3.72 -10.15
N LEU A 226 10.67 2.42 -10.40
CA LEU A 226 11.05 1.80 -11.67
C LEU A 226 10.24 2.32 -12.87
N VAL A 227 8.93 2.56 -12.70
CA VAL A 227 8.10 3.20 -13.73
C VAL A 227 8.68 4.55 -14.14
N SER A 228 9.04 5.38 -13.16
CA SER A 228 9.65 6.69 -13.42
C SER A 228 11.04 6.59 -14.03
N ASP A 229 11.86 5.65 -13.58
CA ASP A 229 13.23 5.44 -14.07
C ASP A 229 13.26 4.89 -15.51
N LEU A 230 12.38 3.95 -15.83
CA LEU A 230 12.20 3.40 -17.17
C LEU A 230 11.49 4.37 -18.12
N ARG A 231 10.95 5.48 -17.58
CA ARG A 231 10.16 6.47 -18.31
C ARG A 231 8.99 5.88 -19.10
N VAL A 232 8.45 4.77 -18.65
CA VAL A 232 7.26 4.15 -19.27
C VAL A 232 6.00 4.98 -19.08
N ASP A 233 6.04 5.96 -18.16
CA ASP A 233 4.99 6.94 -17.92
C ASP A 233 5.08 8.19 -18.81
N ARG A 234 6.08 8.30 -19.71
CA ARG A 234 6.36 9.50 -20.50
C ARG A 234 6.69 9.16 -21.96
N THR A 235 6.08 9.90 -22.88
CA THR A 235 6.37 9.78 -24.32
C THR A 235 7.32 10.88 -24.83
N ARG A 236 7.57 11.92 -24.02
CA ARG A 236 8.39 13.07 -24.46
C ARG A 236 9.39 13.46 -23.37
N PHE A 237 10.57 13.89 -23.79
CA PHE A 237 11.53 14.54 -22.88
C PHE A 237 10.95 15.86 -22.36
N PRO A 238 11.24 16.26 -21.10
CA PRO A 238 10.89 17.58 -20.61
C PRO A 238 11.48 18.66 -21.53
N SER A 239 10.70 19.70 -21.85
CA SER A 239 11.11 20.80 -22.76
C SER A 239 12.35 21.59 -22.32
N TRP A 240 12.76 21.46 -21.05
CA TRP A 240 13.96 22.08 -20.48
C TRP A 240 15.23 21.24 -20.70
N CYS A 241 15.10 20.00 -21.16
CA CYS A 241 16.26 19.17 -21.50
C CYS A 241 16.62 19.46 -22.96
N PRO A 242 17.68 20.24 -23.25
CA PRO A 242 18.09 20.48 -24.63
C PRO A 242 18.46 19.12 -25.24
N SER A 243 17.89 18.82 -26.38
CA SER A 243 18.17 17.62 -27.16
C SER A 243 19.67 17.51 -27.37
N ILE A 244 20.31 16.53 -26.74
CA ILE A 244 21.77 16.31 -26.87
C ILE A 244 22.11 15.80 -28.28
N ALA A 245 21.10 15.48 -29.11
CA ALA A 245 21.29 15.14 -30.51
C ALA A 245 20.16 15.71 -31.37
N PRO A 246 20.46 16.40 -32.47
CA PRO A 246 19.47 16.79 -33.47
C PRO A 246 18.92 15.50 -34.12
N GLY A 247 17.63 15.23 -33.93
CA GLY A 247 16.94 14.03 -34.43
C GLY A 247 16.18 13.22 -33.37
N CYS A 248 16.28 13.53 -32.06
CA CYS A 248 15.56 12.84 -30.99
C CYS A 248 14.16 13.43 -30.69
N GLU A 249 13.53 14.07 -31.64
CA GLU A 249 12.15 14.57 -31.49
C GLU A 249 11.10 13.46 -31.70
N GLU A 250 11.48 12.28 -32.20
CA GLU A 250 10.61 11.12 -32.26
C GLU A 250 10.41 10.56 -30.85
N GLY A 251 9.18 10.63 -30.35
CA GLY A 251 8.80 10.07 -29.06
C GLY A 251 9.23 8.61 -28.98
N ILE A 252 9.73 8.17 -27.82
CA ILE A 252 10.09 6.76 -27.57
C ILE A 252 8.84 5.92 -27.85
N GLU A 253 8.88 5.12 -28.91
CA GLU A 253 7.80 4.20 -29.23
C GLU A 253 7.74 3.12 -28.14
N GLN A 254 6.70 3.15 -27.34
CA GLN A 254 6.50 2.18 -26.27
C GLN A 254 5.91 0.89 -26.86
N SER A 255 6.47 -0.25 -26.48
CA SER A 255 5.89 -1.55 -26.79
C SER A 255 4.56 -1.77 -26.05
N ASN A 256 3.69 -2.65 -26.55
CA ASN A 256 2.46 -3.02 -25.87
C ASN A 256 2.73 -3.63 -24.49
N GLU A 257 3.85 -4.35 -24.33
CA GLU A 257 4.29 -4.84 -23.04
C GLU A 257 4.59 -3.71 -22.06
N SER A 258 5.29 -2.65 -22.46
CA SER A 258 5.55 -1.48 -21.63
C SER A 258 4.25 -0.75 -21.25
N ARG A 259 3.31 -0.59 -22.19
CA ARG A 259 1.99 0.01 -21.93
C ARG A 259 1.21 -0.82 -20.90
N ARG A 260 1.12 -2.13 -21.14
CA ARG A 260 0.45 -3.08 -20.24
C ARG A 260 1.05 -3.05 -18.83
N THR A 261 2.37 -3.05 -18.74
CA THR A 261 3.10 -3.02 -17.46
C THR A 261 2.83 -1.73 -16.68
N LEU A 262 2.82 -0.56 -17.35
CA LEU A 262 2.47 0.72 -16.71
C LEU A 262 1.03 0.71 -16.18
N LEU A 263 0.08 0.25 -16.99
CA LEU A 263 -1.33 0.19 -16.62
C LEU A 263 -1.56 -0.79 -15.46
N ALA A 264 -0.87 -1.92 -15.45
CA ALA A 264 -0.88 -2.88 -14.35
C ALA A 264 -0.31 -2.29 -13.05
N CYS A 265 0.81 -1.57 -13.13
CA CYS A 265 1.38 -0.85 -11.98
C CYS A 265 0.42 0.19 -11.44
N TYR A 266 -0.26 0.96 -12.32
CA TYR A 266 -1.28 1.90 -11.88
C TYR A 266 -2.41 1.22 -11.11
N ALA A 267 -3.00 0.16 -11.67
CA ALA A 267 -4.10 -0.57 -11.04
C ALA A 267 -3.69 -1.19 -9.69
N MET A 268 -2.52 -1.84 -9.61
CA MET A 268 -2.02 -2.45 -8.38
C MET A 268 -1.71 -1.43 -7.29
N THR A 269 -1.04 -0.33 -7.63
CA THR A 269 -0.72 0.72 -6.65
C THR A 269 -1.98 1.42 -6.17
N ALA A 270 -3.02 1.56 -7.00
CA ALA A 270 -4.32 2.10 -6.62
C ALA A 270 -5.00 1.25 -5.53
N ILE A 271 -5.08 -0.07 -5.72
CA ILE A 271 -5.69 -0.98 -4.74
C ILE A 271 -4.88 -1.04 -3.43
N ILE A 272 -3.57 -1.09 -3.51
CA ILE A 272 -2.70 -1.05 -2.33
C ILE A 272 -2.92 0.26 -1.56
N SER A 273 -3.09 1.38 -2.26
CA SER A 273 -3.36 2.68 -1.63
C SER A 273 -4.71 2.76 -0.91
N LEU A 274 -5.76 2.08 -1.38
CA LEU A 274 -7.06 2.02 -0.70
C LEU A 274 -6.93 1.43 0.72
N THR A 275 -6.03 0.47 0.90
CA THR A 275 -5.85 -0.21 2.18
C THR A 275 -4.82 0.49 3.07
N PHE A 276 -3.71 0.95 2.50
CA PHE A 276 -2.53 1.44 3.24
C PHE A 276 -2.33 2.94 3.19
N ASN A 277 -3.20 3.68 2.49
CA ASN A 277 -3.03 5.10 2.24
C ASN A 277 -1.62 5.46 1.71
N SER A 278 -1.05 4.58 0.88
CA SER A 278 0.26 4.76 0.25
C SER A 278 0.15 5.66 -0.98
N ASP A 279 1.29 6.20 -1.44
CA ASP A 279 1.32 6.96 -2.69
C ASP A 279 0.97 6.11 -3.90
N ILE A 280 0.43 6.75 -4.93
CA ILE A 280 -0.02 6.15 -6.19
C ILE A 280 0.75 6.71 -7.39
N ILE A 281 0.63 6.05 -8.54
CA ILE A 281 0.95 6.65 -9.82
C ILE A 281 -0.17 7.64 -10.16
N ALA A 282 0.17 8.92 -10.37
CA ALA A 282 -0.83 9.94 -10.70
C ALA A 282 -1.47 9.68 -12.07
N TRP A 283 -2.78 9.91 -12.19
CA TRP A 283 -3.45 9.85 -13.49
C TRP A 283 -2.88 10.92 -14.43
N SER A 284 -2.56 10.51 -15.63
CA SER A 284 -1.98 11.38 -16.65
C SER A 284 -2.63 11.13 -18.03
N PRO A 285 -2.55 12.10 -18.95
CA PRO A 285 -2.99 11.88 -20.35
C PRO A 285 -2.29 10.69 -21.01
N GLN A 286 -1.06 10.38 -20.57
CA GLN A 286 -0.29 9.24 -21.07
C GLN A 286 -0.93 7.89 -20.69
N LEU A 287 -1.49 7.75 -19.49
CA LEU A 287 -2.23 6.54 -19.11
C LEU A 287 -3.45 6.35 -19.99
N GLU A 288 -4.18 7.43 -20.29
CA GLU A 288 -5.35 7.40 -21.17
C GLU A 288 -4.99 7.04 -22.62
N GLU A 289 -3.90 7.62 -23.14
CA GLU A 289 -3.35 7.28 -24.45
C GLU A 289 -2.90 5.81 -24.53
N ASN A 290 -2.25 5.29 -23.48
CA ASN A 290 -1.83 3.90 -23.42
C ASN A 290 -3.02 2.94 -23.37
N CYS A 291 -4.10 3.27 -22.66
CA CYS A 291 -5.36 2.51 -22.71
C CYS A 291 -5.92 2.47 -24.15
N ALA A 292 -5.96 3.63 -24.82
CA ALA A 292 -6.48 3.71 -26.19
C ALA A 292 -5.63 2.91 -27.19
N LYS A 293 -4.30 3.00 -27.10
CA LYS A 293 -3.37 2.25 -27.97
C LYS A 293 -3.45 0.75 -27.73
N LEU A 294 -3.57 0.33 -26.47
CA LEU A 294 -3.71 -1.09 -26.12
C LEU A 294 -5.05 -1.65 -26.62
N ALA A 295 -6.14 -0.89 -26.47
CA ALA A 295 -7.45 -1.24 -27.03
C ALA A 295 -7.46 -1.35 -28.55
N GLN A 296 -6.65 -0.54 -29.26
CA GLN A 296 -6.51 -0.62 -30.71
C GLN A 296 -5.67 -1.82 -31.15
N ALA A 297 -4.64 -2.16 -30.39
CA ALA A 297 -3.74 -3.27 -30.73
C ALA A 297 -4.42 -4.65 -30.64
N ARG A 298 -5.36 -4.83 -29.70
CA ARG A 298 -6.11 -6.08 -29.47
C ARG A 298 -5.23 -7.33 -29.46
N GLU A 299 -4.10 -7.24 -28.78
CA GLU A 299 -3.11 -8.32 -28.79
C GLU A 299 -3.59 -9.52 -27.96
N THR A 300 -4.32 -9.24 -26.87
CA THR A 300 -4.87 -10.26 -25.98
C THR A 300 -6.22 -9.84 -25.41
N GLU A 301 -7.07 -10.81 -25.04
CA GLU A 301 -8.34 -10.58 -24.34
C GLU A 301 -8.09 -9.94 -22.95
N GLY A 302 -6.97 -10.26 -22.29
CA GLY A 302 -6.57 -9.67 -21.03
C GLY A 302 -6.36 -8.16 -21.09
N ASP A 303 -6.07 -7.59 -22.26
CA ASP A 303 -5.87 -6.14 -22.44
C ASP A 303 -7.17 -5.36 -22.19
N GLU A 304 -8.30 -5.87 -22.65
CA GLU A 304 -9.60 -5.24 -22.43
C GLU A 304 -10.01 -5.30 -20.95
N ILE A 305 -9.70 -6.42 -20.27
CA ILE A 305 -9.92 -6.58 -18.84
C ILE A 305 -9.02 -5.63 -18.03
N LEU A 306 -7.74 -5.52 -18.38
CA LEU A 306 -6.82 -4.59 -17.74
C LEU A 306 -7.29 -3.14 -17.89
N ILE A 307 -7.72 -2.73 -19.08
CA ILE A 307 -8.23 -1.39 -19.34
C ILE A 307 -9.46 -1.10 -18.47
N ALA A 308 -10.38 -2.06 -18.35
CA ALA A 308 -11.55 -1.95 -17.48
C ALA A 308 -11.13 -1.74 -16.01
N ILE A 309 -10.20 -2.54 -15.50
CA ILE A 309 -9.65 -2.44 -14.15
C ILE A 309 -9.01 -1.06 -13.91
N VAL A 310 -8.26 -0.53 -14.88
CA VAL A 310 -7.60 0.78 -14.79
C VAL A 310 -8.63 1.92 -14.63
N PHE A 311 -9.69 1.92 -15.44
CA PHE A 311 -10.74 2.95 -15.33
C PHE A 311 -11.54 2.84 -14.03
N ILE A 312 -11.84 1.61 -13.56
CA ILE A 312 -12.49 1.40 -12.28
C ILE A 312 -11.59 1.87 -11.12
N SER A 313 -10.30 1.55 -11.18
CA SER A 313 -9.31 2.02 -10.19
C SER A 313 -9.24 3.55 -10.13
N ARG A 314 -9.34 4.24 -11.27
CA ARG A 314 -9.43 5.71 -11.32
C ARG A 314 -10.66 6.23 -10.57
N ILE A 315 -11.81 5.57 -10.71
CA ILE A 315 -13.04 5.94 -10.00
C ILE A 315 -12.88 5.70 -8.49
N CYS A 316 -12.31 4.57 -8.08
CA CYS A 316 -11.98 4.29 -6.67
C CYS A 316 -11.09 5.38 -6.06
N LEU A 317 -10.02 5.78 -6.76
CA LEU A 317 -9.11 6.82 -6.28
C LEU A 317 -9.80 8.19 -6.15
N GLN A 318 -10.69 8.54 -7.10
CA GLN A 318 -11.49 9.76 -7.01
C GLN A 318 -12.40 9.75 -5.77
N ALA A 319 -13.02 8.61 -5.45
CA ALA A 319 -13.81 8.46 -4.22
C ALA A 319 -12.92 8.61 -2.97
N THR A 320 -11.71 8.06 -2.98
CA THR A 320 -10.74 8.20 -1.88
C THR A 320 -10.28 9.65 -1.69
N GLU A 321 -10.07 10.40 -2.77
CA GLU A 321 -9.74 11.84 -2.69
C GLU A 321 -10.89 12.64 -2.05
N VAL A 322 -12.14 12.34 -2.43
CA VAL A 322 -13.33 12.95 -1.80
C VAL A 322 -13.42 12.56 -0.34
N HIS A 323 -13.15 11.30 0.01
CA HIS A 323 -13.12 10.82 1.39
C HIS A 323 -12.15 11.63 2.25
N ARG A 324 -10.89 11.83 1.80
CA ARG A 324 -9.91 12.67 2.50
C ARG A 324 -10.40 14.11 2.65
N TYR A 325 -10.93 14.68 1.57
CA TYR A 325 -11.47 16.04 1.60
C TYR A 325 -12.59 16.20 2.63
N LEU A 326 -13.52 15.23 2.73
CA LEU A 326 -14.63 15.26 3.68
C LEU A 326 -14.16 15.06 5.13
N ALA A 327 -13.17 14.21 5.35
CA ALA A 327 -12.54 14.02 6.66
C ALA A 327 -11.88 15.31 7.17
N ASP A 328 -11.17 16.04 6.30
CA ASP A 328 -10.50 17.30 6.66
C ASP A 328 -11.47 18.48 6.86
N ASN A 329 -12.69 18.45 6.26
CA ASN A 329 -13.63 19.56 6.22
C ASN A 329 -14.95 19.31 6.98
N ASN A 330 -14.95 18.39 7.97
CA ASN A 330 -16.13 18.11 8.81
C ASN A 330 -17.42 17.80 8.02
N GLY A 331 -17.31 17.06 6.93
CA GLY A 331 -18.45 16.44 6.30
C GLY A 331 -19.40 17.37 5.50
N GLY A 332 -18.91 18.20 4.64
CA GLY A 332 -19.72 19.07 3.76
C GLY A 332 -20.90 18.36 3.05
N HIS A 333 -21.44 18.92 1.98
CA HIS A 333 -22.57 18.33 1.23
C HIS A 333 -22.20 17.03 0.51
N VAL A 334 -22.11 15.93 1.24
CA VAL A 334 -21.67 14.58 0.79
C VAL A 334 -22.42 14.12 -0.46
N SER A 335 -23.75 14.35 -0.53
CA SER A 335 -24.57 13.95 -1.69
C SER A 335 -24.13 14.57 -3.02
N MET A 336 -23.51 15.76 -2.98
CA MET A 336 -22.98 16.42 -4.18
C MET A 336 -21.77 15.69 -4.76
N HIS A 337 -21.02 14.98 -3.92
CA HIS A 337 -19.85 14.21 -4.33
C HIS A 337 -20.21 12.78 -4.75
N ILE A 338 -21.16 12.13 -4.05
CA ILE A 338 -21.56 10.76 -4.34
C ILE A 338 -22.21 10.64 -5.72
N LYS A 339 -23.17 11.52 -6.02
CA LYS A 339 -23.95 11.40 -7.25
C LYS A 339 -23.09 11.39 -8.52
N PRO A 340 -22.16 12.33 -8.75
CA PRO A 340 -21.31 12.33 -9.95
C PRO A 340 -20.44 11.08 -10.07
N LEU A 341 -19.90 10.57 -8.96
CA LEU A 341 -19.08 9.36 -8.95
C LEU A 341 -19.92 8.11 -9.26
N LYS A 342 -21.12 8.02 -8.66
CA LYS A 342 -22.08 6.95 -8.96
C LYS A 342 -22.48 6.96 -10.45
N ASP A 343 -22.91 8.13 -10.95
CA ASP A 343 -23.33 8.26 -12.35
C ASP A 343 -22.18 7.88 -13.31
N LYS A 344 -20.94 8.26 -12.96
CA LYS A 344 -19.73 7.88 -13.71
C LYS A 344 -19.48 6.37 -13.69
N LEU A 345 -19.65 5.71 -12.53
CA LEU A 345 -19.50 4.27 -12.41
C LEU A 345 -20.56 3.53 -13.23
N GLU A 346 -21.83 3.95 -13.14
CA GLU A 346 -22.92 3.31 -13.89
C GLU A 346 -22.77 3.53 -15.42
N LEU A 347 -22.35 4.74 -15.85
CA LEU A 347 -22.04 4.98 -17.24
C LEU A 347 -20.91 4.07 -17.73
N PHE A 348 -19.86 3.92 -16.94
CA PHE A 348 -18.74 3.04 -17.27
C PHE A 348 -19.19 1.57 -17.34
N LYS A 349 -19.96 1.08 -16.35
CA LYS A 349 -20.55 -0.27 -16.35
C LYS A 349 -21.34 -0.55 -17.62
N ALA A 350 -22.08 0.43 -18.13
CA ALA A 350 -22.86 0.29 -19.37
C ALA A 350 -21.98 0.12 -20.61
N THR A 351 -20.72 0.53 -20.58
CA THR A 351 -19.77 0.34 -21.69
C THR A 351 -19.11 -1.04 -21.70
N LEU A 352 -19.14 -1.76 -20.58
CA LEU A 352 -18.55 -3.09 -20.47
C LEU A 352 -19.41 -4.14 -21.15
N SER A 353 -18.78 -5.10 -21.82
CA SER A 353 -19.45 -6.31 -22.34
C SER A 353 -19.95 -7.20 -21.18
N ASP A 354 -20.84 -8.13 -21.47
CA ASP A 354 -21.31 -9.09 -20.47
C ASP A 354 -20.17 -9.97 -19.95
N GLU A 355 -19.24 -10.33 -20.83
CA GLU A 355 -18.04 -11.10 -20.49
C GLU A 355 -17.13 -10.31 -19.54
N GLN A 356 -16.86 -9.06 -19.83
CA GLN A 356 -16.07 -8.19 -18.94
C GLN A 356 -16.76 -8.02 -17.58
N ARG A 357 -18.08 -7.83 -17.52
CA ARG A 357 -18.83 -7.70 -16.27
C ARG A 357 -18.83 -8.96 -15.42
N SER A 358 -18.89 -10.12 -16.05
CA SER A 358 -18.88 -11.43 -15.38
C SER A 358 -17.47 -11.85 -14.95
N HIS A 359 -16.41 -11.19 -15.45
CA HIS A 359 -15.04 -11.52 -15.09
C HIS A 359 -14.78 -11.26 -13.60
N THR A 360 -14.34 -12.28 -12.86
CA THR A 360 -14.18 -12.24 -11.39
C THR A 360 -13.41 -11.01 -10.89
N THR A 361 -12.28 -10.71 -11.54
CA THR A 361 -11.44 -9.57 -11.13
C THR A 361 -12.14 -8.23 -11.42
N VAL A 362 -12.77 -8.07 -12.58
CA VAL A 362 -13.51 -6.84 -12.92
C VAL A 362 -14.66 -6.62 -11.94
N ASN A 363 -15.43 -7.68 -11.65
CA ASN A 363 -16.53 -7.62 -10.69
C ASN A 363 -16.03 -7.20 -9.30
N ALA A 364 -14.90 -7.75 -8.82
CA ALA A 364 -14.28 -7.36 -7.56
C ALA A 364 -13.97 -5.85 -7.52
N TYR A 365 -13.38 -5.31 -8.58
CA TYR A 365 -13.07 -3.88 -8.68
C TYR A 365 -14.33 -3.01 -8.79
N LEU A 366 -15.38 -3.48 -9.49
CA LEU A 366 -16.68 -2.78 -9.55
C LEU A 366 -17.34 -2.69 -8.18
N CYS A 367 -17.36 -3.80 -7.41
CA CYS A 367 -17.85 -3.79 -6.04
C CYS A 367 -17.03 -2.84 -5.15
N ALA A 368 -15.69 -2.86 -5.27
CA ALA A 368 -14.82 -1.96 -4.53
C ALA A 368 -15.11 -0.48 -4.84
N ALA A 369 -15.31 -0.13 -6.12
CA ALA A 369 -15.68 1.23 -6.51
C ALA A 369 -17.06 1.63 -5.95
N ALA A 370 -18.04 0.73 -5.98
CA ALA A 370 -19.35 0.97 -5.39
C ALA A 370 -19.25 1.18 -3.88
N ILE A 371 -18.48 0.36 -3.16
CA ILE A 371 -18.24 0.50 -1.72
C ILE A 371 -17.58 1.87 -1.46
N ALA A 372 -16.48 2.20 -2.15
CA ALA A 372 -15.74 3.46 -1.95
C ALA A 372 -16.60 4.72 -2.19
N ILE A 373 -17.50 4.68 -3.18
CA ILE A 373 -18.41 5.78 -3.48
C ILE A 373 -19.49 5.91 -2.40
N HIS A 374 -20.11 4.80 -2.04
CA HIS A 374 -21.26 4.81 -1.14
C HIS A 374 -20.88 4.94 0.33
N GLU A 375 -19.67 4.48 0.72
CA GLU A 375 -19.09 4.68 2.06
C GLU A 375 -18.97 6.16 2.44
N LEU A 376 -18.84 7.07 1.47
CA LEU A 376 -18.83 8.52 1.72
C LEU A 376 -20.07 8.99 2.49
N ALA A 377 -21.20 8.28 2.40
CA ALA A 377 -22.41 8.60 3.15
C ALA A 377 -22.27 8.41 4.68
N ILE A 378 -21.25 7.69 5.15
CA ILE A 378 -20.94 7.50 6.58
C ILE A 378 -20.47 8.82 7.21
N PHE A 379 -19.77 9.69 6.44
CA PHE A 379 -19.22 10.96 6.94
C PHE A 379 -20.24 12.07 7.18
N HIS A 380 -21.50 11.87 6.88
CA HIS A 380 -22.50 12.90 7.13
C HIS A 380 -22.88 12.88 8.62
N PRO A 381 -22.61 13.97 9.37
CA PRO A 381 -23.12 14.06 10.74
C PRO A 381 -24.64 13.96 10.71
N PRO A 382 -25.28 13.28 11.69
CA PRO A 382 -26.72 13.22 11.79
C PRO A 382 -27.25 14.65 11.91
N THR A 383 -27.99 15.09 10.93
CA THR A 383 -28.58 16.44 10.93
C THR A 383 -29.65 16.44 12.00
N VAL A 384 -29.58 17.39 12.95
CA VAL A 384 -30.66 17.60 13.93
C VAL A 384 -31.96 17.72 13.14
N ALA A 385 -32.92 16.87 13.45
CA ALA A 385 -34.16 16.70 12.71
C ALA A 385 -34.90 18.06 12.57
N THR A 386 -34.71 18.69 11.42
CA THR A 386 -35.56 19.78 10.97
C THR A 386 -36.48 19.24 9.88
N PRO A 387 -37.75 19.66 9.78
CA PRO A 387 -38.69 19.12 8.78
C PRO A 387 -38.24 19.24 7.32
N PHE A 388 -37.27 20.10 7.04
CA PHE A 388 -36.72 20.34 5.71
C PHE A 388 -35.61 19.36 5.28
N ASN A 389 -35.03 18.56 6.19
CA ASN A 389 -33.87 17.70 5.91
C ASN A 389 -34.25 16.23 5.55
N SER A 390 -35.54 15.85 5.71
CA SER A 390 -35.99 14.46 5.51
C SER A 390 -35.64 13.88 4.13
N ALA A 391 -35.70 14.67 3.07
CA ALA A 391 -35.40 14.22 1.71
C ALA A 391 -33.89 13.94 1.48
N LEU A 392 -33.00 14.67 2.16
CA LEU A 392 -31.56 14.45 2.12
C LEU A 392 -31.18 13.21 2.94
N ASP A 393 -31.84 13.02 4.08
CA ASP A 393 -31.62 11.88 4.95
C ASP A 393 -32.07 10.58 4.28
N HIS A 394 -33.21 10.55 3.57
CA HIS A 394 -33.64 9.39 2.77
C HIS A 394 -32.64 9.03 1.66
N LYS A 395 -32.06 10.03 0.96
CA LYS A 395 -31.01 9.76 -0.05
C LYS A 395 -29.77 9.16 0.57
N ARG A 396 -29.38 9.66 1.74
CA ARG A 396 -28.23 9.14 2.49
C ARG A 396 -28.44 7.67 2.89
N ILE A 397 -29.61 7.34 3.47
CA ILE A 397 -29.95 5.96 3.79
C ILE A 397 -29.90 5.06 2.54
N GLY A 398 -30.40 5.56 1.40
CA GLY A 398 -30.26 4.84 0.14
C GLY A 398 -28.80 4.59 -0.27
N TYR A 399 -27.89 5.52 -0.01
CA TYR A 399 -26.46 5.30 -0.26
C TYR A 399 -25.87 4.28 0.71
N LEU A 400 -26.20 4.34 2.00
CA LEU A 400 -25.74 3.34 2.99
C LEU A 400 -26.25 1.93 2.64
N THR A 401 -27.52 1.82 2.20
CA THR A 401 -28.09 0.53 1.72
C THR A 401 -27.36 0.02 0.50
N ASN A 402 -27.05 0.88 -0.47
CA ASN A 402 -26.25 0.49 -1.65
C ASN A 402 -24.82 0.07 -1.27
N CYS A 403 -24.23 0.71 -0.25
CA CYS A 403 -22.93 0.31 0.28
C CYS A 403 -22.98 -1.10 0.88
N LEU A 404 -24.01 -1.39 1.68
CA LEU A 404 -24.23 -2.71 2.28
C LEU A 404 -24.44 -3.79 1.21
N GLN A 405 -25.25 -3.48 0.18
CA GLN A 405 -25.46 -4.40 -0.94
C GLN A 405 -24.17 -4.67 -1.71
N ALA A 406 -23.36 -3.66 -2.00
CA ALA A 406 -22.08 -3.86 -2.67
C ALA A 406 -21.10 -4.71 -1.82
N CYS A 407 -21.15 -4.58 -0.49
CA CYS A 407 -20.39 -5.44 0.41
C CYS A 407 -20.88 -6.90 0.35
N GLN A 408 -22.20 -7.11 0.33
CA GLN A 408 -22.79 -8.45 0.20
C GLN A 408 -22.39 -9.10 -1.13
N ASP A 409 -22.60 -8.40 -2.25
CA ASP A 409 -22.24 -8.88 -3.59
C ASP A 409 -20.77 -9.29 -3.67
N TYR A 410 -19.89 -8.49 -3.07
CA TYR A 410 -18.46 -8.79 -3.05
C TYR A 410 -18.13 -10.02 -2.20
N THR A 411 -18.70 -10.14 -1.00
CA THR A 411 -18.43 -11.28 -0.10
C THR A 411 -18.89 -12.59 -0.70
N GLU A 412 -20.03 -12.61 -1.39
CA GLU A 412 -20.52 -13.76 -2.12
C GLU A 412 -19.60 -14.15 -3.30
N SER A 413 -19.16 -13.16 -4.08
CA SER A 413 -18.21 -13.37 -5.17
C SER A 413 -16.86 -13.90 -4.67
N TYR A 414 -16.36 -13.38 -3.56
CA TYR A 414 -15.10 -13.80 -2.95
C TYR A 414 -15.15 -15.26 -2.48
N LEU A 415 -16.23 -15.67 -1.83
CA LEU A 415 -16.43 -17.06 -1.36
C LEU A 415 -16.48 -18.09 -2.49
N ASN A 416 -16.93 -17.68 -3.68
CA ASN A 416 -17.00 -18.56 -4.85
C ASN A 416 -15.64 -18.69 -5.58
N SER A 417 -14.60 -17.96 -5.12
CA SER A 417 -13.27 -18.01 -5.73
C SER A 417 -12.39 -19.07 -5.06
N ASP A 418 -11.56 -19.76 -5.86
CA ASP A 418 -10.56 -20.69 -5.31
C ASP A 418 -9.41 -19.90 -4.65
N MET A 419 -9.22 -20.11 -3.35
CA MET A 419 -8.22 -19.37 -2.56
C MET A 419 -6.78 -19.53 -3.06
N ILE A 420 -6.46 -20.63 -3.73
CA ILE A 420 -5.10 -20.86 -4.26
C ILE A 420 -4.75 -19.86 -5.36
N TYR A 421 -5.74 -19.42 -6.13
CA TYR A 421 -5.52 -18.52 -7.28
C TYR A 421 -5.84 -17.06 -6.98
N VAL A 422 -6.56 -16.81 -5.87
CA VAL A 422 -6.95 -15.46 -5.46
C VAL A 422 -5.72 -14.58 -5.27
N THR A 423 -5.77 -13.37 -5.86
CA THR A 423 -4.68 -12.40 -5.76
C THR A 423 -4.72 -11.61 -4.45
N THR A 424 -3.59 -11.05 -4.06
CA THR A 424 -3.49 -10.10 -2.95
C THR A 424 -4.45 -8.92 -3.12
N ALA A 425 -4.69 -8.45 -4.36
CA ALA A 425 -5.67 -7.39 -4.63
C ALA A 425 -7.07 -7.78 -4.13
N SER A 426 -7.54 -9.00 -4.43
CA SER A 426 -8.84 -9.49 -3.93
C SER A 426 -8.84 -9.61 -2.40
N GLY A 427 -7.76 -10.08 -1.78
CA GLY A 427 -7.64 -10.12 -0.32
C GLY A 427 -7.70 -8.73 0.33
N LEU A 428 -7.03 -7.72 -0.27
CA LEU A 428 -7.09 -6.33 0.19
C LEU A 428 -8.51 -5.74 0.06
N LEU A 429 -9.20 -6.02 -1.04
CA LEU A 429 -10.59 -5.60 -1.23
C LEU A 429 -11.51 -6.29 -0.23
N PHE A 430 -11.28 -7.55 0.10
CA PHE A 430 -12.01 -8.26 1.14
C PHE A 430 -11.82 -7.60 2.50
N SER A 431 -10.59 -7.26 2.86
CA SER A 431 -10.27 -6.50 4.07
C SER A 431 -10.98 -5.14 4.11
N TYR A 432 -10.96 -4.41 2.98
CA TYR A 432 -11.65 -3.13 2.85
C TYR A 432 -13.17 -3.29 3.04
N CYS A 433 -13.77 -4.31 2.43
CA CYS A 433 -15.17 -4.65 2.61
C CYS A 433 -15.52 -4.93 4.08
N LEU A 434 -14.73 -5.76 4.79
CA LEU A 434 -14.93 -6.03 6.21
C LEU A 434 -14.85 -4.76 7.08
N LYS A 435 -13.89 -3.87 6.81
CA LYS A 435 -13.78 -2.58 7.50
C LYS A 435 -15.05 -1.73 7.30
N THR A 436 -15.58 -1.69 6.09
CA THR A 436 -16.81 -0.96 5.77
C THR A 436 -18.04 -1.60 6.44
N LEU A 437 -18.15 -2.92 6.43
CA LEU A 437 -19.21 -3.66 7.15
C LEU A 437 -19.17 -3.38 8.65
N HIS A 438 -17.98 -3.31 9.24
CA HIS A 438 -17.83 -2.92 10.64
C HIS A 438 -18.40 -1.52 10.89
N LYS A 439 -18.00 -0.52 10.07
CA LYS A 439 -18.52 0.85 10.18
C LYS A 439 -20.04 0.90 10.05
N LEU A 440 -20.63 0.16 9.10
CA LEU A 440 -22.09 0.09 8.91
C LEU A 440 -22.80 -0.59 10.08
N SER A 441 -22.18 -1.59 10.69
CA SER A 441 -22.73 -2.37 11.82
C SER A 441 -22.64 -1.64 13.16
N THR A 442 -21.80 -0.60 13.26
CA THR A 442 -21.56 0.20 14.48
C THR A 442 -21.93 1.68 14.31
N LEU A 443 -22.50 2.05 13.15
CA LEU A 443 -22.84 3.44 12.84
C LEU A 443 -23.89 3.99 13.80
N GLN A 444 -23.54 5.01 14.57
CA GLN A 444 -24.45 5.71 15.49
C GLN A 444 -25.28 6.74 14.72
N ASP A 445 -26.41 6.30 14.21
CA ASP A 445 -27.33 7.13 13.44
C ASP A 445 -28.77 6.69 13.69
N PHE A 446 -29.63 7.64 14.07
CA PHE A 446 -31.05 7.34 14.42
C PHE A 446 -31.88 6.86 13.23
N MET A 447 -31.45 7.11 11.99
CA MET A 447 -32.12 6.70 10.76
C MET A 447 -31.56 5.40 10.19
N TRP A 448 -30.43 4.92 10.70
CA TRP A 448 -29.78 3.70 10.22
C TRP A 448 -29.94 2.55 11.20
N ASP A 449 -30.62 1.51 10.76
CA ASP A 449 -30.79 0.30 11.58
C ASP A 449 -29.58 -0.65 11.41
N THR A 450 -28.71 -0.64 12.41
CA THR A 450 -27.52 -1.49 12.46
C THR A 450 -27.88 -2.99 12.51
N THR A 451 -29.08 -3.34 12.95
CA THR A 451 -29.55 -4.73 12.99
C THR A 451 -29.70 -5.27 11.57
N ILE A 452 -30.21 -4.46 10.64
CA ILE A 452 -30.31 -4.82 9.23
C ILE A 452 -28.90 -5.07 8.66
N ALA A 453 -27.93 -4.20 8.96
CA ALA A 453 -26.56 -4.38 8.49
C ALA A 453 -25.94 -5.71 8.99
N LYS A 454 -26.13 -6.02 10.28
CA LYS A 454 -25.64 -7.25 10.92
C LYS A 454 -26.29 -8.52 10.37
N GLN A 455 -27.59 -8.44 9.98
CA GLN A 455 -28.33 -9.58 9.44
C GLN A 455 -28.11 -9.77 7.95
N THR A 456 -27.89 -8.70 7.18
CA THR A 456 -27.67 -8.78 5.72
C THR A 456 -26.38 -9.50 5.40
N VAL A 457 -25.30 -9.25 6.17
CA VAL A 457 -24.03 -9.99 6.02
C VAL A 457 -23.64 -10.60 7.36
N ASP A 458 -23.81 -11.89 7.48
CA ASP A 458 -23.27 -12.66 8.61
C ASP A 458 -21.75 -12.78 8.48
N VAL A 459 -21.03 -11.78 9.00
CA VAL A 459 -19.56 -11.73 8.92
C VAL A 459 -18.90 -12.88 9.67
N VAL A 460 -19.50 -13.35 10.76
CA VAL A 460 -18.95 -14.50 11.51
C VAL A 460 -19.03 -15.77 10.68
N GLY A 461 -20.21 -16.06 10.11
CA GLY A 461 -20.38 -17.20 9.19
C GLY A 461 -19.53 -17.05 7.92
N LEU A 462 -19.33 -15.83 7.42
CA LEU A 462 -18.42 -15.53 6.31
C LEU A 462 -16.98 -15.90 6.65
N LEU A 463 -16.46 -15.46 7.81
CA LEU A 463 -15.09 -15.77 8.27
C LEU A 463 -14.90 -17.28 8.47
N GLU A 464 -15.89 -17.99 9.02
CA GLU A 464 -15.84 -19.46 9.17
C GLU A 464 -15.81 -20.17 7.80
N ARG A 465 -16.61 -19.73 6.84
CA ARG A 465 -16.59 -20.30 5.46
C ARG A 465 -15.26 -20.03 4.77
N CYS A 466 -14.71 -18.82 4.90
CA CYS A 466 -13.38 -18.51 4.38
C CYS A 466 -12.29 -19.37 5.05
N ALA A 467 -12.39 -19.61 6.36
CA ALA A 467 -11.47 -20.50 7.07
C ALA A 467 -11.56 -21.94 6.58
N GLY A 468 -12.78 -22.45 6.35
CA GLY A 468 -13.01 -23.76 5.75
C GLY A 468 -12.39 -23.89 4.35
N SER A 469 -12.61 -22.91 3.48
CA SER A 469 -12.01 -22.89 2.14
C SER A 469 -10.46 -22.84 2.17
N ALA A 470 -9.89 -22.12 3.15
CA ALA A 470 -8.44 -22.11 3.37
C ALA A 470 -7.90 -23.47 3.85
N GLU A 471 -8.64 -24.16 4.73
CA GLU A 471 -8.27 -25.52 5.18
C GLU A 471 -8.33 -26.53 4.03
N GLU A 472 -9.36 -26.47 3.20
CA GLU A 472 -9.47 -27.32 2.00
C GLU A 472 -8.30 -27.07 1.04
N SER A 473 -7.94 -25.80 0.84
CA SER A 473 -6.77 -25.41 0.03
C SER A 473 -5.46 -25.95 0.63
N ASN A 474 -5.30 -25.86 1.96
CA ASN A 474 -4.16 -26.47 2.65
C ASN A 474 -4.12 -27.99 2.48
N ALA A 475 -5.25 -28.67 2.65
CA ALA A 475 -5.33 -30.13 2.51
C ALA A 475 -4.92 -30.58 1.09
N ARG A 476 -5.42 -29.91 0.05
CA ARG A 476 -5.02 -30.19 -1.36
C ARG A 476 -3.53 -30.01 -1.59
N LEU A 477 -2.92 -28.96 -1.03
CA LEU A 477 -1.47 -28.73 -1.19
C LEU A 477 -0.64 -29.69 -0.35
N LYS A 478 -1.07 -29.99 0.87
CA LYS A 478 -0.40 -30.94 1.77
C LYS A 478 -0.38 -32.36 1.21
N GLU A 479 -1.44 -32.80 0.54
CA GLU A 479 -1.48 -34.09 -0.13
C GLU A 479 -0.38 -34.23 -1.19
N GLN A 480 -0.03 -33.13 -1.86
CA GLN A 480 0.99 -33.10 -2.91
C GLN A 480 2.42 -32.95 -2.40
N THR A 481 2.61 -32.28 -1.26
CA THR A 481 3.93 -31.87 -0.77
C THR A 481 4.33 -32.52 0.55
N GLY A 482 3.38 -33.05 1.30
CA GLY A 482 3.59 -33.49 2.69
C GLY A 482 3.70 -32.37 3.73
N GLU A 483 3.72 -31.09 3.30
CA GLU A 483 3.90 -29.93 4.15
C GLU A 483 2.62 -29.10 4.27
N ASP A 484 2.46 -28.42 5.42
CA ASP A 484 1.40 -27.43 5.57
C ASP A 484 1.73 -26.14 4.80
N SER A 485 0.75 -25.62 4.12
CA SER A 485 0.85 -24.41 3.32
C SER A 485 0.51 -23.14 4.13
N VAL A 486 0.72 -21.98 3.52
CA VAL A 486 0.33 -20.67 4.09
C VAL A 486 -1.18 -20.59 4.41
N TYR A 487 -2.00 -21.42 3.77
CA TYR A 487 -3.46 -21.43 3.97
C TYR A 487 -3.89 -21.99 5.32
N LEU A 488 -3.10 -22.87 5.95
CA LEU A 488 -3.39 -23.33 7.31
C LEU A 488 -3.33 -22.18 8.32
N LYS A 489 -2.33 -21.32 8.18
CA LYS A 489 -2.20 -20.13 9.00
C LYS A 489 -3.36 -19.17 8.75
N ALA A 490 -3.73 -18.97 7.49
CA ALA A 490 -4.87 -18.16 7.10
C ALA A 490 -6.17 -18.63 7.78
N ALA A 491 -6.45 -19.93 7.73
CA ALA A 491 -7.64 -20.50 8.35
C ALA A 491 -7.68 -20.25 9.87
N ARG A 492 -6.55 -20.43 10.56
CA ARG A 492 -6.45 -20.17 12.01
C ARG A 492 -6.76 -18.70 12.33
N THR A 493 -6.14 -17.79 11.61
CA THR A 493 -6.32 -16.35 11.85
C THR A 493 -7.76 -15.90 11.54
N LEU A 494 -8.40 -16.43 10.49
CA LEU A 494 -9.81 -16.14 10.19
C LEU A 494 -10.74 -16.58 11.32
N ARG A 495 -10.49 -17.76 11.94
CA ARG A 495 -11.25 -18.20 13.11
C ARG A 495 -10.98 -17.37 14.36
N GLU A 496 -9.77 -16.91 14.57
CA GLU A 496 -9.43 -16.01 15.69
C GLU A 496 -10.11 -14.64 15.55
N MET A 497 -10.39 -14.19 14.33
CA MET A 497 -11.12 -12.95 14.08
C MET A 497 -12.61 -13.04 14.41
N ALA A 498 -13.26 -14.18 14.23
CA ALA A 498 -14.69 -14.33 14.42
C ALA A 498 -15.20 -13.94 15.83
N PRO A 499 -14.58 -14.39 16.96
CA PRO A 499 -14.97 -13.94 18.28
C PRO A 499 -14.70 -12.44 18.50
N ASN A 500 -13.57 -11.91 18.00
CA ASN A 500 -13.25 -10.49 18.09
C ASN A 500 -14.28 -9.62 17.38
N TRP A 501 -14.75 -10.07 16.21
CA TRP A 501 -15.84 -9.42 15.49
C TRP A 501 -17.13 -9.36 16.33
N ARG A 502 -17.54 -10.47 16.96
CA ARG A 502 -18.73 -10.51 17.82
C ARG A 502 -18.66 -9.48 18.94
N VAL A 503 -17.50 -9.39 19.61
CA VAL A 503 -17.26 -8.40 20.67
C VAL A 503 -17.32 -6.97 20.14
N ALA A 504 -16.65 -6.70 19.02
CA ALA A 504 -16.58 -5.38 18.41
C ALA A 504 -17.94 -4.84 17.97
N VAL A 505 -18.84 -5.71 17.50
CA VAL A 505 -20.18 -5.35 17.01
C VAL A 505 -21.26 -5.41 18.14
N ALA A 506 -20.98 -6.10 19.26
CA ALA A 506 -21.90 -6.21 20.40
C ALA A 506 -21.86 -5.01 21.34
N HIS A 507 -20.86 -4.14 21.27
CA HIS A 507 -20.80 -2.94 22.11
C HIS A 507 -21.89 -1.96 21.68
N GLU A 508 -23.05 -2.05 22.36
CA GLU A 508 -24.04 -0.97 22.34
C GLU A 508 -23.48 0.20 23.18
N PRO A 509 -23.50 1.44 22.67
CA PRO A 509 -23.12 2.58 23.48
C PRO A 509 -24.08 2.68 24.67
N SER A 510 -23.54 2.60 25.89
CA SER A 510 -24.33 2.78 27.10
C SER A 510 -25.00 4.16 27.07
N SER A 511 -26.32 4.17 27.13
CA SER A 511 -27.19 5.36 27.07
C SER A 511 -27.17 6.23 28.32
N ASN A 512 -26.10 6.27 29.10
CA ASN A 512 -25.93 7.12 30.27
C ASN A 512 -24.69 8.00 30.15
N GLY A 513 -24.88 9.19 29.55
CA GLY A 513 -23.86 10.24 29.50
C GLY A 513 -24.51 11.60 29.18
N ASP A 514 -24.44 12.54 30.13
CA ASP A 514 -24.94 13.90 30.08
C ASP A 514 -24.63 14.62 28.75
N ALA A 515 -25.67 15.22 28.18
CA ALA A 515 -25.66 15.97 26.93
C ALA A 515 -25.07 17.38 27.09
N THR A 516 -23.81 17.55 27.47
CA THR A 516 -23.15 18.88 27.55
C THR A 516 -21.66 18.90 27.26
N THR A 517 -21.16 18.04 26.40
CA THR A 517 -19.85 18.27 25.75
C THR A 517 -19.97 17.91 24.29
N VAL A 518 -19.70 18.89 23.42
CA VAL A 518 -19.43 18.67 22.01
C VAL A 518 -18.11 17.92 21.97
N GLU A 519 -18.16 16.61 22.19
CA GLU A 519 -17.02 15.74 21.98
C GLU A 519 -16.80 15.61 20.48
N THR A 520 -15.69 16.21 20.04
CA THR A 520 -14.99 15.77 18.84
C THR A 520 -15.04 14.24 18.78
N TRP A 521 -15.54 13.69 17.68
CA TRP A 521 -15.61 12.27 17.39
C TRP A 521 -14.36 11.58 17.91
N PRO A 522 -14.47 10.54 18.78
CA PRO A 522 -13.32 9.72 19.06
C PRO A 522 -12.85 9.18 17.72
N ALA A 523 -11.62 9.53 17.37
CA ALA A 523 -10.96 8.95 16.22
C ALA A 523 -11.16 7.44 16.31
N VAL A 524 -11.52 6.81 15.20
CA VAL A 524 -11.72 5.36 15.03
C VAL A 524 -10.43 4.57 15.38
N ASP A 525 -9.44 5.24 15.93
CA ASP A 525 -8.11 4.78 16.33
C ASP A 525 -8.10 3.83 17.55
N HIS A 526 -9.21 3.62 18.26
CA HIS A 526 -9.22 2.76 19.46
C HIS A 526 -9.72 1.33 19.25
N MET A 527 -10.25 1.02 18.07
CA MET A 527 -10.36 -0.37 17.68
C MET A 527 -9.05 -0.76 17.02
N ASP A 528 -8.35 -1.73 17.58
CA ASP A 528 -7.16 -2.30 16.95
C ASP A 528 -7.57 -3.00 15.65
N LEU A 529 -7.82 -2.18 14.61
CA LEU A 529 -8.12 -2.61 13.25
C LEU A 529 -6.89 -3.30 12.62
N SER A 530 -5.75 -3.39 13.34
CA SER A 530 -4.62 -4.19 12.94
C SER A 530 -5.00 -5.67 12.81
N LEU A 531 -6.04 -6.12 13.55
CA LEU A 531 -6.64 -7.44 13.38
C LEU A 531 -7.39 -7.59 12.05
N LEU A 532 -7.89 -6.49 11.47
CA LEU A 532 -8.48 -6.45 10.13
C LEU A 532 -7.48 -6.00 9.07
N ASP A 533 -6.24 -5.78 9.46
CA ASP A 533 -5.15 -5.45 8.55
C ASP A 533 -4.62 -6.74 7.90
N PHE A 534 -5.36 -7.25 6.92
CA PHE A 534 -4.93 -8.36 6.06
C PHE A 534 -3.64 -8.06 5.29
N SER A 535 -3.11 -6.84 5.43
CA SER A 535 -1.96 -6.36 4.69
C SER A 535 -0.62 -6.83 5.21
N GLY A 536 -0.57 -7.32 6.43
CA GLY A 536 0.72 -7.66 6.99
C GLY A 536 0.71 -8.51 8.25
N ASP A 537 -0.17 -8.25 9.20
CA ASP A 537 -0.16 -8.97 10.49
C ASP A 537 -1.04 -10.22 10.44
N PHE A 538 -2.04 -10.23 9.58
CA PHE A 538 -2.93 -11.36 9.43
C PHE A 538 -2.21 -12.63 8.94
N TRP A 539 -1.33 -12.49 7.94
CA TRP A 539 -0.56 -13.60 7.39
C TRP A 539 0.78 -13.83 8.09
N LEU A 540 1.17 -12.96 9.04
CA LEU A 540 2.58 -12.78 9.42
C LEU A 540 2.90 -12.82 10.92
N ASN A 541 1.94 -12.78 11.83
CA ASN A 541 2.18 -12.68 13.28
C ASN A 541 1.89 -13.96 14.09
N ALA A 542 1.98 -15.16 13.52
CA ALA A 542 2.16 -16.32 14.36
C ALA A 542 3.67 -16.55 14.59
N PRO A 543 4.14 -16.71 15.83
CA PRO A 543 5.51 -17.12 16.08
C PRO A 543 5.72 -18.49 15.41
N PHE A 544 6.73 -18.57 14.55
CA PHE A 544 7.29 -19.85 14.19
C PHE A 544 8.13 -20.30 15.37
N ASP A 545 7.53 -21.04 16.31
CA ASP A 545 8.30 -21.90 17.18
C ASP A 545 8.73 -23.10 16.34
N VAL A 546 10.03 -23.13 16.03
CA VAL A 546 10.76 -24.27 15.47
C VAL A 546 11.02 -25.25 16.58
#